data_91f6ca17c4fa8624679bdaf44860e282
#
_entry.id   91f6ca17c4fa8624679bdaf44860e282
#
_cell.length_a   1.000
_cell.length_b   1.000
_cell.length_c   1.000
_cell.angle_alpha   90.00
_cell.angle_beta   90.00
_cell.angle_gamma   90.00
#
_symmetry.space_group_name_H-M   'P 1'
#
loop_
_entity.id
_entity.type
_entity.pdbx_description
1 polymer ?
#
loop_
_entity_poly.entity_id
_entity_poly.type
_entity_poly.pdbx_seq_one_letter_code
_entity_poly.pdbx_strand_id
1 'polypeptide(L)'
;DLKALLIKAGYENVMTYIQSGNIVFKSSEASKKTLTKDIGEVIEKHYGFAVPLLILTGEEVEKIIKKNPYNDGKKDASKLHVTFLDSMPEKKLLETTRDEKFQSDEFYIDHTIIYLYCPDGYGMTKFSTMFFERKLAVTATTRNWKTLLELEKLATMKDE
;
A
#
# COMPACT_ATOMS: atom_id res chain seq x y z
N ASP A 1 9.13 19.52 4.76
CA ASP A 1 9.61 18.18 4.40
C ASP A 1 9.07 17.16 5.39
N LEU A 2 8.37 16.16 4.89
CA LEU A 2 7.71 15.14 5.72
C LEU A 2 8.72 14.31 6.53
N LYS A 3 9.86 13.98 5.93
CA LYS A 3 10.93 13.26 6.63
C LYS A 3 11.39 14.02 7.86
N ALA A 4 11.69 15.31 7.69
CA ALA A 4 12.16 16.17 8.79
C ALA A 4 11.08 16.29 9.88
N LEU A 5 9.82 16.38 9.47
CA LEU A 5 8.69 16.48 10.38
C LEU A 5 8.56 15.23 11.27
N LEU A 6 8.73 14.04 10.70
CA LEU A 6 8.66 12.80 11.47
C LEU A 6 9.88 12.61 12.39
N ILE A 7 11.07 13.01 11.93
CA ILE A 7 12.26 12.99 12.78
C ILE A 7 12.05 13.90 13.99
N LYS A 8 11.52 15.09 13.79
CA LYS A 8 11.22 16.04 14.87
C LYS A 8 10.18 15.47 15.84
N ALA A 9 9.24 14.66 15.34
CA ALA A 9 8.24 14.02 16.17
C ALA A 9 8.76 12.82 16.97
N GLY A 10 10.03 12.45 16.78
CA GLY A 10 10.67 11.39 17.57
C GLY A 10 10.80 10.04 16.90
N TYR A 11 10.45 9.94 15.62
CA TYR A 11 10.60 8.67 14.89
C TYR A 11 12.04 8.50 14.41
N GLU A 12 12.51 7.26 14.43
CA GLU A 12 13.90 6.93 14.13
C GLU A 12 14.04 6.31 12.75
N ASN A 13 15.24 6.47 12.16
CA ASN A 13 15.62 5.87 10.88
C ASN A 13 14.60 6.14 9.77
N VAL A 14 14.12 7.38 9.71
CA VAL A 14 13.12 7.79 8.73
C VAL A 14 13.75 7.87 7.35
N MET A 15 13.20 7.08 6.41
CA MET A 15 13.63 7.06 5.01
C MET A 15 12.42 7.25 4.12
N THR A 16 12.62 7.98 3.01
CA THR A 16 11.58 8.19 2.01
C THR A 16 11.96 7.47 0.71
N TYR A 17 10.95 7.03 -0.03
CA TYR A 17 11.13 6.43 -1.34
C TYR A 17 10.09 7.02 -2.30
N ILE A 18 10.58 7.50 -3.43
CA ILE A 18 9.76 8.21 -4.43
C ILE A 18 8.97 9.35 -3.76
N GLN A 19 9.68 10.41 -3.43
CA GLN A 19 9.17 11.63 -2.79
C GLN A 19 8.40 11.32 -1.51
N SER A 20 7.26 11.97 -1.29
CA SER A 20 6.53 11.95 -0.03
C SER A 20 5.47 10.85 0.08
N GLY A 21 5.35 10.01 -0.94
CA GLY A 21 4.28 9.00 -0.95
C GLY A 21 4.57 7.75 -0.14
N ASN A 22 5.83 7.49 0.20
CA ASN A 22 6.24 6.26 0.86
C ASN A 22 7.31 6.57 1.89
N ILE A 23 7.10 6.09 3.13
CA ILE A 23 8.02 6.36 4.23
C ILE A 23 8.25 5.07 5.01
N VAL A 24 9.52 4.83 5.37
CA VAL A 24 9.91 3.75 6.26
C VAL A 24 10.54 4.39 7.49
N PHE A 25 10.17 3.91 8.68
CA PHE A 25 10.71 4.42 9.94
C PHE A 25 10.69 3.34 11.00
N LYS A 26 11.41 3.58 12.10
CA LYS A 26 11.36 2.73 13.28
C LYS A 26 10.64 3.45 14.40
N SER A 27 9.87 2.70 15.18
CA SER A 27 9.16 3.20 16.32
C SER A 27 9.11 2.16 17.43
N SER A 28 9.16 2.61 18.67
CA SER A 28 8.92 1.75 19.83
C SER A 28 7.44 1.48 20.05
N GLU A 29 6.55 2.26 19.40
CA GLU A 29 5.11 2.04 19.49
C GLU A 29 4.68 0.90 18.59
N ALA A 30 4.08 -0.13 19.17
CA ALA A 30 3.67 -1.33 18.46
C ALA A 30 2.24 -1.24 17.88
N SER A 31 1.42 -0.30 18.38
CA SER A 31 0.04 -0.17 17.92
C SER A 31 -0.05 0.65 16.63
N LYS A 32 -0.51 0.02 15.55
CA LYS A 32 -0.74 0.71 14.29
C LYS A 32 -1.82 1.78 14.42
N LYS A 33 -2.82 1.55 15.25
CA LYS A 33 -3.88 2.51 15.50
C LYS A 33 -3.32 3.79 16.13
N THR A 34 -2.46 3.64 17.12
CA THR A 34 -1.79 4.76 17.79
C THR A 34 -0.87 5.50 16.82
N LEU A 35 -0.07 4.77 16.03
CA LEU A 35 0.81 5.37 15.04
C LEU A 35 0.02 6.14 13.97
N THR A 36 -1.06 5.58 13.48
CA THR A 36 -1.91 6.23 12.47
C THR A 36 -2.46 7.55 13.02
N LYS A 37 -2.93 7.53 14.26
CA LYS A 37 -3.47 8.72 14.92
C LYS A 37 -2.38 9.77 15.11
N ASP A 38 -1.26 9.39 15.70
CA ASP A 38 -0.18 10.32 16.05
C ASP A 38 0.46 10.95 14.80
N ILE A 39 0.78 10.13 13.80
CA ILE A 39 1.36 10.62 12.55
C ILE A 39 0.33 11.49 11.80
N GLY A 40 -0.92 11.06 11.78
CA GLY A 40 -2.00 11.83 11.15
C GLY A 40 -2.14 13.22 11.77
N GLU A 41 -2.09 13.33 13.10
CA GLU A 41 -2.16 14.60 13.80
C GLU A 41 -0.96 15.49 13.48
N VAL A 42 0.25 14.94 13.44
CA VAL A 42 1.47 15.67 13.10
C VAL A 42 1.37 16.24 11.69
N ILE A 43 0.90 15.45 10.74
CA ILE A 43 0.75 15.89 9.35
C ILE A 43 -0.33 16.96 9.22
N GLU A 44 -1.49 16.75 9.82
CA GLU A 44 -2.61 17.69 9.75
C GLU A 44 -2.23 19.04 10.39
N LYS A 45 -1.57 19.01 11.52
CA LYS A 45 -1.12 20.22 12.21
C LYS A 45 -0.14 21.03 11.37
N HIS A 46 0.76 20.35 10.65
CA HIS A 46 1.80 21.02 9.85
C HIS A 46 1.27 21.52 8.51
N TYR A 47 0.49 20.69 7.81
CA TYR A 47 0.03 20.99 6.44
C TYR A 47 -1.36 21.62 6.39
N GLY A 48 -2.15 21.52 7.46
CA GLY A 48 -3.48 22.14 7.54
C GLY A 48 -4.60 21.27 6.93
N PHE A 49 -4.32 20.03 6.58
CA PHE A 49 -5.33 19.12 6.06
C PHE A 49 -5.02 17.68 6.45
N ALA A 50 -6.07 16.85 6.54
CA ALA A 50 -5.92 15.45 6.86
C ALA A 50 -5.50 14.65 5.62
N VAL A 51 -4.62 13.66 5.81
CA VAL A 51 -4.13 12.77 4.74
C VAL A 51 -4.44 11.33 5.14
N PRO A 52 -5.03 10.54 4.24
CA PRO A 52 -5.21 9.11 4.51
C PRO A 52 -3.86 8.42 4.67
N LEU A 53 -3.74 7.59 5.70
CA LEU A 53 -2.51 6.87 6.00
C LEU A 53 -2.76 5.37 6.03
N LEU A 54 -1.81 4.61 5.49
CA LEU A 54 -1.76 3.17 5.64
C LEU A 54 -0.42 2.81 6.27
N ILE A 55 -0.47 2.13 7.42
CA ILE A 55 0.74 1.72 8.14
C ILE A 55 0.82 0.20 8.15
N LEU A 56 1.97 -0.32 7.73
CA LEU A 56 2.26 -1.75 7.70
C LEU A 56 3.60 -2.00 8.38
N THR A 57 3.74 -3.14 9.02
CA THR A 57 5.04 -3.59 9.51
C THR A 57 5.83 -4.21 8.38
N GLY A 58 7.16 -4.31 8.53
CA GLY A 58 8.01 -5.00 7.56
C GLY A 58 7.59 -6.46 7.36
N GLU A 59 7.17 -7.14 8.43
CA GLU A 59 6.69 -8.52 8.36
C GLU A 59 5.41 -8.63 7.53
N GLU A 60 4.49 -7.68 7.68
CA GLU A 60 3.27 -7.67 6.89
C GLU A 60 3.56 -7.47 5.40
N VAL A 61 4.47 -6.56 5.08
CA VAL A 61 4.88 -6.32 3.69
C VAL A 61 5.54 -7.58 3.11
N GLU A 62 6.40 -8.25 3.86
CA GLU A 62 7.04 -9.49 3.44
C GLU A 62 6.01 -10.58 3.12
N LYS A 63 5.01 -10.75 3.98
CA LYS A 63 3.93 -11.72 3.74
C LYS A 63 3.13 -11.40 2.50
N ILE A 64 2.81 -10.13 2.28
CA ILE A 64 2.08 -9.68 1.10
C ILE A 64 2.86 -10.03 -0.16
N ILE A 65 4.17 -9.78 -0.17
CA ILE A 65 5.04 -10.09 -1.30
C ILE A 65 5.05 -11.59 -1.59
N LYS A 66 5.20 -12.42 -0.55
CA LYS A 66 5.27 -13.87 -0.70
C LYS A 66 3.96 -14.49 -1.21
N LYS A 67 2.82 -13.87 -0.89
CA LYS A 67 1.50 -14.39 -1.27
C LYS A 67 1.03 -13.96 -2.65
N ASN A 68 1.79 -13.16 -3.38
CA ASN A 68 1.35 -12.67 -4.68
C ASN A 68 1.28 -13.82 -5.70
N PRO A 69 0.06 -14.18 -6.16
CA PRO A 69 -0.11 -15.30 -7.09
C PRO A 69 0.45 -15.01 -8.49
N TYR A 70 0.68 -13.74 -8.82
CA TYR A 70 1.19 -13.34 -10.12
C TYR A 70 2.70 -13.22 -10.17
N ASN A 71 3.37 -13.30 -9.03
CA ASN A 71 4.84 -13.29 -8.98
C ASN A 71 5.37 -14.72 -9.17
N ASP A 72 5.12 -15.27 -10.35
CA ASP A 72 5.39 -16.67 -10.69
C ASP A 72 6.69 -16.85 -11.52
N GLY A 73 7.44 -15.78 -11.74
CA GLY A 73 8.64 -15.79 -12.56
C GLY A 73 8.39 -15.78 -14.06
N LYS A 74 7.14 -15.83 -14.50
CA LYS A 74 6.74 -15.85 -15.91
C LYS A 74 6.16 -14.54 -16.37
N LYS A 75 5.48 -13.82 -15.48
CA LYS A 75 4.86 -12.52 -15.78
C LYS A 75 5.89 -11.40 -15.61
N ASP A 76 5.78 -10.38 -16.43
CA ASP A 76 6.62 -9.19 -16.35
C ASP A 76 6.32 -8.46 -15.04
N ALA A 77 7.32 -8.36 -14.16
CA ALA A 77 7.18 -7.74 -12.85
C ALA A 77 6.77 -6.25 -12.95
N SER A 78 7.11 -5.57 -14.04
CA SER A 78 6.71 -4.17 -14.26
C SER A 78 5.21 -4.01 -14.46
N LYS A 79 4.49 -5.10 -14.70
CA LYS A 79 3.04 -5.13 -14.89
C LYS A 79 2.28 -5.52 -13.62
N LEU A 80 2.99 -5.74 -12.51
CA LEU A 80 2.39 -6.12 -11.24
C LEU A 80 2.17 -4.90 -10.34
N HIS A 81 1.01 -4.85 -9.69
CA HIS A 81 0.63 -3.80 -8.75
C HIS A 81 -0.09 -4.43 -7.56
N VAL A 82 -0.10 -3.73 -6.45
CA VAL A 82 -0.84 -4.13 -5.26
C VAL A 82 -1.69 -2.96 -4.78
N THR A 83 -2.97 -3.20 -4.58
CA THR A 83 -3.89 -2.23 -4.01
C THR A 83 -4.19 -2.61 -2.57
N PHE A 84 -4.04 -1.65 -1.67
CA PHE A 84 -4.27 -1.81 -0.24
C PHE A 84 -5.58 -1.12 0.12
N LEU A 85 -6.46 -1.85 0.80
CA LEU A 85 -7.73 -1.31 1.30
C LEU A 85 -7.58 -0.91 2.76
N ASP A 86 -8.18 0.18 3.17
CA ASP A 86 -8.08 0.66 4.56
C ASP A 86 -8.95 -0.14 5.53
N SER A 87 -9.91 -0.88 5.02
CA SER A 87 -10.80 -1.71 5.84
C SER A 87 -11.37 -2.86 5.03
N MET A 88 -11.88 -3.87 5.73
CA MET A 88 -12.47 -5.05 5.09
C MET A 88 -13.81 -4.69 4.46
N PRO A 89 -13.98 -4.89 3.15
CA PRO A 89 -15.26 -4.60 2.49
C PRO A 89 -16.35 -5.59 2.88
N GLU A 90 -17.60 -5.21 2.65
CA GLU A 90 -18.74 -6.11 2.82
C GLU A 90 -18.63 -7.29 1.87
N LYS A 91 -19.02 -8.46 2.35
CA LYS A 91 -18.94 -9.71 1.59
C LYS A 91 -19.64 -9.63 0.24
N LYS A 92 -20.84 -9.03 0.20
CA LYS A 92 -21.60 -8.89 -1.03
C LYS A 92 -20.85 -8.07 -2.08
N LEU A 93 -20.20 -6.99 -1.67
CA LEU A 93 -19.42 -6.14 -2.56
C LEU A 93 -18.18 -6.86 -3.08
N LEU A 94 -17.55 -7.66 -2.24
CA LEU A 94 -16.41 -8.51 -2.66
C LEU A 94 -16.84 -9.50 -3.73
N GLU A 95 -17.97 -10.18 -3.53
CA GLU A 95 -18.49 -11.17 -4.46
C GLU A 95 -18.79 -10.57 -5.84
N THR A 96 -19.47 -9.43 -5.88
CA THR A 96 -19.78 -8.78 -7.15
C THR A 96 -18.55 -8.22 -7.83
N THR A 97 -17.59 -7.71 -7.07
CA THR A 97 -16.34 -7.18 -7.62
C THR A 97 -15.48 -8.26 -8.25
N ARG A 98 -15.44 -9.45 -7.64
CA ARG A 98 -14.65 -10.58 -8.17
C ARG A 98 -15.10 -11.03 -9.55
N ASP A 99 -16.34 -10.77 -9.93
CA ASP A 99 -16.87 -11.15 -11.23
C ASP A 99 -16.51 -10.17 -12.35
N GLU A 100 -15.93 -9.01 -12.01
CA GLU A 100 -15.54 -8.02 -13.00
C GLU A 100 -14.37 -8.50 -13.85
N LYS A 101 -14.44 -8.19 -15.15
CA LYS A 101 -13.44 -8.56 -16.14
C LYS A 101 -13.04 -7.35 -16.98
N PHE A 102 -11.80 -7.33 -17.42
CA PHE A 102 -11.33 -6.32 -18.35
C PHE A 102 -10.15 -6.86 -19.17
N GLN A 103 -10.40 -7.17 -20.44
CA GLN A 103 -9.35 -7.66 -21.36
C GLN A 103 -8.53 -8.81 -20.75
N SER A 104 -7.19 -8.72 -20.79
CA SER A 104 -6.29 -9.73 -20.21
C SER A 104 -5.84 -9.40 -18.80
N ASP A 105 -6.35 -8.34 -18.20
CA ASP A 105 -5.99 -7.95 -16.84
C ASP A 105 -6.55 -8.95 -15.83
N GLU A 106 -5.78 -9.20 -14.79
CA GLU A 106 -6.16 -10.13 -13.73
C GLU A 106 -6.00 -9.46 -12.36
N PHE A 107 -6.87 -9.81 -11.43
CA PHE A 107 -6.69 -9.40 -10.04
C PHE A 107 -7.14 -10.51 -9.10
N TYR A 108 -6.55 -10.51 -7.91
CA TYR A 108 -6.88 -11.47 -6.86
C TYR A 108 -7.03 -10.72 -5.54
N ILE A 109 -8.18 -10.86 -4.90
CA ILE A 109 -8.49 -10.20 -3.63
C ILE A 109 -8.22 -11.17 -2.47
N ASP A 110 -7.31 -10.79 -1.59
CA ASP A 110 -7.00 -11.50 -0.35
C ASP A 110 -7.23 -10.53 0.82
N HIS A 111 -8.41 -10.60 1.45
CA HIS A 111 -8.84 -9.72 2.54
C HIS A 111 -8.77 -8.23 2.15
N THR A 112 -7.79 -7.49 2.65
CA THR A 112 -7.63 -6.06 2.36
C THR A 112 -6.54 -5.79 1.32
N ILE A 113 -6.04 -6.84 0.67
CA ILE A 113 -4.97 -6.76 -0.32
C ILE A 113 -5.49 -7.23 -1.66
N ILE A 114 -5.25 -6.45 -2.71
CA ILE A 114 -5.62 -6.83 -4.07
C ILE A 114 -4.34 -6.88 -4.92
N TYR A 115 -4.02 -8.07 -5.44
CA TYR A 115 -2.92 -8.25 -6.35
C TYR A 115 -3.41 -8.06 -7.78
N LEU A 116 -2.64 -7.35 -8.59
CA LEU A 116 -3.01 -7.00 -9.96
C LEU A 116 -1.92 -7.39 -10.95
N TYR A 117 -2.35 -7.92 -12.09
CA TYR A 117 -1.51 -8.12 -13.25
C TYR A 117 -2.17 -7.44 -14.44
N CYS A 118 -1.53 -6.37 -14.96
CA CYS A 118 -2.06 -5.56 -16.04
C CYS A 118 -1.07 -5.57 -17.21
N PRO A 119 -1.15 -6.58 -18.11
CA PRO A 119 -0.15 -6.75 -19.18
C PRO A 119 -0.05 -5.56 -20.12
N ASP A 120 -1.13 -4.81 -20.30
CA ASP A 120 -1.14 -3.61 -21.15
C ASP A 120 -0.76 -2.33 -20.41
N GLY A 121 -0.34 -2.46 -19.14
CA GLY A 121 0.04 -1.35 -18.28
C GLY A 121 -1.07 -0.89 -17.36
N TYR A 122 -0.68 -0.44 -16.17
CA TYR A 122 -1.64 0.00 -15.14
C TYR A 122 -2.43 1.23 -15.59
N GLY A 123 -1.83 2.13 -16.37
CA GLY A 123 -2.52 3.32 -16.87
C GLY A 123 -3.69 3.02 -17.79
N MET A 124 -3.73 1.81 -18.37
CA MET A 124 -4.77 1.40 -19.29
C MET A 124 -5.84 0.52 -18.65
N THR A 125 -5.68 0.15 -17.37
CA THR A 125 -6.58 -0.80 -16.72
C THR A 125 -7.89 -0.16 -16.27
N LYS A 126 -8.96 -0.97 -16.29
CA LYS A 126 -10.22 -0.66 -15.62
C LYS A 126 -10.05 -0.73 -14.10
N PHE A 127 -9.12 -1.57 -13.61
CA PHE A 127 -8.95 -1.91 -12.19
C PHE A 127 -8.08 -0.90 -11.43
N SER A 128 -8.40 0.38 -11.58
CA SER A 128 -7.73 1.47 -10.89
C SER A 128 -8.09 1.53 -9.41
N THR A 129 -7.35 2.34 -8.66
CA THR A 129 -7.67 2.63 -7.26
C THR A 129 -9.12 3.11 -7.10
N MET A 130 -9.54 4.05 -7.94
CA MET A 130 -10.91 4.58 -7.90
C MET A 130 -11.97 3.54 -8.19
N PHE A 131 -11.67 2.60 -9.11
CA PHE A 131 -12.58 1.50 -9.40
C PHE A 131 -12.87 0.68 -8.14
N PHE A 132 -11.81 0.28 -7.43
CA PHE A 132 -11.98 -0.52 -6.21
C PHE A 132 -12.63 0.28 -5.08
N GLU A 133 -12.29 1.56 -4.95
CA GLU A 133 -12.93 2.41 -3.94
C GLU A 133 -14.43 2.50 -4.14
N ARG A 134 -14.87 2.66 -5.38
CA ARG A 134 -16.31 2.73 -5.70
C ARG A 134 -16.98 1.37 -5.53
N LYS A 135 -16.37 0.32 -6.04
CA LYS A 135 -16.97 -1.03 -5.99
C LYS A 135 -17.03 -1.59 -4.58
N LEU A 136 -16.02 -1.32 -3.76
CA LEU A 136 -15.89 -1.89 -2.43
C LEU A 136 -16.30 -0.93 -1.31
N ALA A 137 -16.56 0.33 -1.63
CA ALA A 137 -16.96 1.37 -0.68
C ALA A 137 -15.94 1.55 0.47
N VAL A 138 -14.66 1.53 0.13
CA VAL A 138 -13.55 1.73 1.07
C VAL A 138 -12.52 2.65 0.44
N THR A 139 -11.61 3.19 1.24
CA THR A 139 -10.46 3.96 0.75
C THR A 139 -9.35 2.99 0.38
N ALA A 140 -8.65 3.27 -0.71
CA ALA A 140 -7.60 2.39 -1.22
C ALA A 140 -6.37 3.17 -1.67
N THR A 141 -5.24 2.47 -1.74
CA THR A 141 -3.96 2.99 -2.20
C THR A 141 -3.29 1.92 -3.03
N THR A 142 -2.74 2.28 -4.19
CA THR A 142 -2.07 1.33 -5.08
C THR A 142 -0.59 1.66 -5.20
N ARG A 143 0.26 0.62 -5.19
CA ARG A 143 1.70 0.74 -5.42
C ARG A 143 2.14 -0.28 -6.46
N ASN A 144 3.10 0.10 -7.30
CA ASN A 144 3.69 -0.85 -8.23
C ASN A 144 4.60 -1.83 -7.49
N TRP A 145 4.88 -2.96 -8.11
CA TRP A 145 5.65 -4.04 -7.49
C TRP A 145 7.06 -3.63 -7.08
N LYS A 146 7.72 -2.85 -7.93
CA LYS A 146 9.07 -2.35 -7.67
C LYS A 146 9.11 -1.51 -6.40
N THR A 147 8.14 -0.61 -6.22
CA THR A 147 8.04 0.22 -5.02
C THR A 147 7.88 -0.66 -3.78
N LEU A 148 7.02 -1.67 -3.86
CA LEU A 148 6.78 -2.56 -2.72
C LEU A 148 8.02 -3.34 -2.34
N LEU A 149 8.77 -3.85 -3.32
CA LEU A 149 10.04 -4.54 -3.06
C LEU A 149 11.08 -3.63 -2.41
N GLU A 150 11.17 -2.38 -2.85
CA GLU A 150 12.09 -1.41 -2.27
C GLU A 150 11.69 -1.04 -0.83
N LEU A 151 10.41 -0.88 -0.56
CA LEU A 151 9.93 -0.60 0.79
C LEU A 151 10.23 -1.76 1.73
N GLU A 152 10.05 -3.00 1.28
CA GLU A 152 10.42 -4.18 2.07
C GLU A 152 11.92 -4.17 2.39
N LYS A 153 12.74 -3.93 1.38
CA LYS A 153 14.20 -3.87 1.53
C LYS A 153 14.61 -2.82 2.55
N LEU A 154 14.04 -1.62 2.47
CA LEU A 154 14.33 -0.55 3.43
C LEU A 154 13.85 -0.89 4.84
N ALA A 155 12.70 -1.53 4.95
CA ALA A 155 12.12 -1.92 6.24
C ALA A 155 12.90 -3.05 6.93
N THR A 156 13.63 -3.87 6.16
CA THR A 156 14.42 -4.99 6.69
C THR A 156 15.91 -4.69 6.80
N MET A 157 16.34 -3.49 6.41
CA MET A 157 17.73 -3.09 6.59
C MET A 157 18.09 -3.06 8.07
N LYS A 158 19.24 -3.70 8.39
CA LYS A 158 19.76 -3.65 9.74
C LYS A 158 20.45 -2.31 9.98
N ASP A 159 20.36 -1.81 11.21
CA ASP A 159 21.12 -0.65 11.62
C ASP A 159 22.61 -1.05 11.70
N GLU A 160 23.45 -0.25 11.06
CA GLU A 160 24.88 -0.39 11.19
C GLU A 160 25.41 0.63 12.19
#